data_8fb942659c218a46e03b55e024a38ec9
#
_entry.id   8fb942659c218a46e03b55e024a38ec9
#
_cell.length_a   1.000
_cell.length_b   1.000
_cell.length_c   1.000
_cell.angle_alpha   90.00
_cell.angle_beta   90.00
_cell.angle_gamma   90.00
#
_symmetry.space_group_name_H-M   'P 1'
#
loop_
_entity.id
_entity.type
_entity.pdbx_description
1 polymer ?
#
loop_
_entity_poly.entity_id
_entity_poly.type
_entity_poly.pdbx_seq_one_letter_code
_entity_poly.pdbx_strand_id
1 'polypeptide(L)'
;MADDTEDPKELLRRITKEIWTNGRIELVEELVGDDFVDHIDFPGIDETGRARYRASVSALRTAFPDYHEEILWSIAEGDRAVSYVRVTGTHRGPLYGMEPTGRHVDYNAMGALRFASGMAVERWGFGDSAAMMQQLGLV
;
A
#
# COMPACT_ATOMS: atom_id res chain seq x y z
N MET A 1 -9.32 6.71 23.39
CA MET A 1 -10.12 5.87 23.77
C MET A 1 -10.63 5.01 22.69
N ALA A 2 -11.47 5.49 21.94
CA ALA A 2 -12.01 4.68 20.89
C ALA A 2 -10.93 4.09 20.00
N ASP A 3 -9.90 4.87 19.71
CA ASP A 3 -8.86 4.44 18.79
C ASP A 3 -8.07 3.24 19.29
N ASP A 4 -7.88 3.15 20.60
CA ASP A 4 -7.13 2.05 21.19
C ASP A 4 -7.88 0.74 21.09
N THR A 5 -9.19 0.80 20.86
CA THR A 5 -10.03 -0.38 20.78
C THR A 5 -10.38 -0.75 19.35
N GLU A 6 -9.90 0.01 18.36
CA GLU A 6 -10.19 -0.32 16.98
C GLU A 6 -9.50 -1.62 16.56
N ASP A 7 -10.27 -2.45 15.87
CA ASP A 7 -9.81 -3.73 15.36
C ASP A 7 -8.74 -3.51 14.29
N PRO A 8 -7.54 -4.08 14.44
CA PRO A 8 -6.50 -3.96 13.40
C PRO A 8 -6.97 -4.37 12.01
N LYS A 9 -7.86 -5.35 11.92
CA LYS A 9 -8.42 -5.79 10.64
C LYS A 9 -9.25 -4.69 9.99
N GLU A 10 -10.05 -3.97 10.78
CA GLU A 10 -10.84 -2.85 10.28
C GLU A 10 -9.97 -1.67 9.89
N LEU A 11 -8.93 -1.39 10.65
CA LEU A 11 -7.99 -0.33 10.32
C LEU A 11 -7.26 -0.65 9.02
N LEU A 12 -6.83 -1.89 8.85
CA LEU A 12 -6.17 -2.32 7.61
C LEU A 12 -7.12 -2.16 6.42
N ARG A 13 -8.37 -2.59 6.57
CA ARG A 13 -9.38 -2.46 5.51
C ARG A 13 -9.62 -0.99 5.15
N ARG A 14 -9.71 -0.13 6.14
CA ARG A 14 -9.92 1.30 5.93
C ARG A 14 -8.75 1.93 5.18
N ILE A 15 -7.53 1.60 5.59
CA ILE A 15 -6.31 2.10 4.93
C ILE A 15 -6.27 1.64 3.47
N THR A 16 -6.53 0.36 3.23
CA THR A 16 -6.50 -0.20 1.88
C THR A 16 -7.53 0.47 0.98
N LYS A 17 -8.75 0.62 1.48
CA LYS A 17 -9.83 1.19 0.67
C LYS A 17 -9.67 2.69 0.47
N GLU A 18 -9.46 3.44 1.56
CA GLU A 18 -9.51 4.89 1.48
C GLU A 18 -8.22 5.51 0.96
N ILE A 19 -7.07 5.00 1.40
CA ILE A 19 -5.79 5.59 1.02
C ILE A 19 -5.31 5.02 -0.31
N TRP A 20 -5.19 3.70 -0.41
CA TRP A 20 -4.61 3.08 -1.61
C TRP A 20 -5.56 3.09 -2.79
N THR A 21 -6.80 2.65 -2.61
CA THR A 21 -7.76 2.55 -3.71
C THR A 21 -8.38 3.90 -4.04
N ASN A 22 -8.89 4.61 -3.04
CA ASN A 22 -9.57 5.88 -3.27
C ASN A 22 -8.64 7.08 -3.36
N GLY A 23 -7.36 6.91 -3.00
CA GLY A 23 -6.37 7.95 -3.13
C GLY A 23 -6.49 9.10 -2.15
N ARG A 24 -7.15 8.87 -1.02
CA ARG A 24 -7.37 9.91 -0.03
C ARG A 24 -6.11 10.11 0.82
N ILE A 25 -5.15 10.78 0.22
CA ILE A 25 -3.82 10.97 0.81
C ILE A 25 -3.85 11.76 2.13
N GLU A 26 -4.88 12.58 2.31
CA GLU A 26 -5.03 13.37 3.53
C GLU A 26 -5.24 12.47 4.77
N LEU A 27 -5.72 11.25 4.58
CA LEU A 27 -5.93 10.32 5.70
C LEU A 27 -4.63 9.71 6.22
N VAL A 28 -3.52 9.88 5.51
CA VAL A 28 -2.22 9.40 5.99
C VAL A 28 -1.86 10.06 7.33
N GLU A 29 -2.18 11.35 7.49
CA GLU A 29 -1.92 12.05 8.74
C GLU A 29 -2.66 11.43 9.92
N GLU A 30 -3.85 10.91 9.69
CA GLU A 30 -4.71 10.34 10.72
C GLU A 30 -4.42 8.87 10.99
N LEU A 31 -4.08 8.11 9.95
CA LEU A 31 -4.04 6.64 10.02
C LEU A 31 -2.63 6.05 10.06
N VAL A 32 -1.61 6.86 9.80
CA VAL A 32 -0.21 6.39 9.78
C VAL A 32 0.59 7.20 10.78
N GLY A 33 1.35 6.52 11.63
CA GLY A 33 2.16 7.16 12.68
C GLY A 33 3.32 7.96 12.10
N ASP A 34 3.73 8.98 12.84
CA ASP A 34 4.81 9.88 12.41
C ASP A 34 6.13 9.12 12.21
N ASP A 35 6.43 8.19 13.12
CA ASP A 35 7.67 7.39 13.08
C ASP A 35 7.47 6.03 12.42
N PHE A 36 6.58 5.96 11.45
CA PHE A 36 6.26 4.72 10.73
C PHE A 36 7.52 4.04 10.19
N VAL A 37 7.62 2.72 10.39
CA VAL A 37 8.74 1.91 9.91
C VAL A 37 8.27 1.05 8.74
N ASP A 38 8.94 1.16 7.61
CA ASP A 38 8.56 0.48 6.38
C ASP A 38 9.63 -0.52 5.99
N HIS A 39 9.26 -1.79 5.92
CA HIS A 39 10.17 -2.85 5.49
C HIS A 39 10.04 -3.17 4.00
N ILE A 40 9.13 -2.47 3.30
CA ILE A 40 9.01 -2.63 1.85
C ILE A 40 10.03 -1.71 1.18
N ASP A 41 10.74 -2.24 0.20
CA ASP A 41 11.70 -1.47 -0.57
C ASP A 41 10.98 -0.79 -1.74
N PHE A 42 11.05 0.55 -1.77
CA PHE A 42 10.49 1.33 -2.88
C PHE A 42 11.66 2.09 -3.53
N PRO A 43 12.13 1.65 -4.70
CA PRO A 43 13.22 2.34 -5.39
C PRO A 43 12.90 3.81 -5.63
N GLY A 44 13.85 4.68 -5.30
CA GLY A 44 13.70 6.11 -5.53
C GLY A 44 13.00 6.88 -4.42
N ILE A 45 12.58 6.22 -3.35
CA ILE A 45 11.97 6.89 -2.21
C ILE A 45 12.99 6.95 -1.08
N ASP A 46 13.43 8.16 -0.73
CA ASP A 46 14.43 8.38 0.31
C ASP A 46 13.82 8.85 1.63
N GLU A 47 12.56 9.24 1.62
CA GLU A 47 11.87 9.68 2.83
C GLU A 47 11.75 8.55 3.86
N THR A 48 11.57 8.94 5.11
CA THR A 48 11.36 8.02 6.22
C THR A 48 10.05 8.35 6.93
N GLY A 49 9.58 7.46 7.79
CA GLY A 49 8.39 7.70 8.60
C GLY A 49 7.13 7.86 7.76
N ARG A 50 6.23 8.69 8.25
CA ARG A 50 4.96 8.97 7.56
C ARG A 50 5.17 9.54 6.17
N ALA A 51 6.20 10.39 6.00
CA ALA A 51 6.51 10.98 4.70
C ALA A 51 6.84 9.89 3.68
N ARG A 52 7.53 8.83 4.10
CA ARG A 52 7.81 7.69 3.22
C ARG A 52 6.53 6.98 2.81
N TYR A 53 5.62 6.79 3.75
CA TYR A 53 4.33 6.15 3.44
C TYR A 53 3.57 6.97 2.40
N ARG A 54 3.49 8.28 2.62
CA ARG A 54 2.82 9.19 1.68
C ARG A 54 3.47 9.14 0.30
N ALA A 55 4.79 9.13 0.25
CA ALA A 55 5.53 9.05 -1.01
C ALA A 55 5.26 7.74 -1.74
N SER A 56 5.16 6.63 -1.03
CA SER A 56 4.88 5.33 -1.66
C SER A 56 3.47 5.29 -2.27
N VAL A 57 2.49 5.85 -1.59
CA VAL A 57 1.13 5.94 -2.13
C VAL A 57 1.12 6.80 -3.39
N SER A 58 1.76 7.98 -3.32
CA SER A 58 1.82 8.90 -4.45
C SER A 58 2.51 8.26 -5.65
N ALA A 59 3.61 7.55 -5.42
CA ALA A 59 4.36 6.91 -6.51
C ALA A 59 3.50 5.87 -7.25
N LEU A 60 2.82 5.01 -6.51
CA LEU A 60 2.01 3.96 -7.13
C LEU A 60 0.76 4.52 -7.80
N ARG A 61 0.13 5.53 -7.21
CA ARG A 61 -1.06 6.12 -7.81
C ARG A 61 -0.72 7.02 -9.00
N THR A 62 0.48 7.58 -9.07
CA THR A 62 0.94 8.29 -10.25
C THR A 62 1.21 7.32 -11.39
N ALA A 63 1.87 6.19 -11.07
CA ALA A 63 2.14 5.15 -12.09
C ALA A 63 0.84 4.51 -12.58
N PHE A 64 -0.10 4.27 -11.68
CA PHE A 64 -1.39 3.62 -11.96
C PHE A 64 -2.51 4.51 -11.42
N PRO A 65 -3.02 5.48 -12.20
CA PRO A 65 -4.08 6.39 -11.69
C PRO A 65 -5.35 5.66 -11.27
N ASP A 66 -5.60 4.49 -11.86
CA ASP A 66 -6.72 3.62 -11.53
C ASP A 66 -6.32 2.48 -10.57
N TYR A 67 -5.27 2.68 -9.80
CA TYR A 67 -4.77 1.69 -8.84
C TYR A 67 -5.90 1.22 -7.93
N HIS A 68 -6.05 -0.09 -7.79
CA HIS A 68 -7.11 -0.69 -6.98
C HIS A 68 -6.57 -1.91 -6.26
N GLU A 69 -6.86 -2.00 -4.96
CA GLU A 69 -6.56 -3.19 -4.16
C GLU A 69 -7.87 -3.80 -3.67
N GLU A 70 -8.08 -5.05 -4.02
CA GLU A 70 -9.21 -5.81 -3.51
C GLU A 70 -8.69 -6.79 -2.46
N ILE A 71 -9.20 -6.70 -1.23
CA ILE A 71 -8.81 -7.62 -0.17
C ILE A 71 -9.55 -8.93 -0.40
N LEU A 72 -8.79 -10.00 -0.70
CA LEU A 72 -9.36 -11.32 -0.92
C LEU A 72 -9.61 -12.02 0.42
N TRP A 73 -8.72 -11.83 1.39
CA TRP A 73 -8.92 -12.24 2.77
C TRP A 73 -7.95 -11.48 3.67
N SER A 74 -8.29 -11.41 4.95
CA SER A 74 -7.44 -10.78 5.95
C SER A 74 -7.59 -11.49 7.28
N ILE A 75 -6.54 -11.47 8.09
CA ILE A 75 -6.53 -12.01 9.44
C ILE A 75 -5.83 -11.03 10.35
N ALA A 76 -6.13 -11.12 11.64
CA ALA A 76 -5.48 -10.27 12.63
C ALA A 76 -5.20 -11.07 13.89
N GLU A 77 -4.11 -10.74 14.55
CA GLU A 77 -3.74 -11.29 15.84
C GLU A 77 -2.99 -10.22 16.61
N GLY A 78 -3.45 -9.94 17.83
CA GLY A 78 -2.83 -8.89 18.64
C GLY A 78 -2.95 -7.53 17.95
N ASP A 79 -1.81 -6.86 17.80
CA ASP A 79 -1.75 -5.54 17.17
C ASP A 79 -1.42 -5.60 15.68
N ARG A 80 -1.47 -6.77 15.05
CA ARG A 80 -1.08 -6.97 13.65
C ARG A 80 -2.24 -7.49 12.81
N ALA A 81 -2.28 -7.04 11.56
CA ALA A 81 -3.23 -7.54 10.58
C ALA A 81 -2.50 -7.82 9.28
N VAL A 82 -2.93 -8.89 8.59
CA VAL A 82 -2.35 -9.33 7.31
C VAL A 82 -3.47 -9.39 6.30
N SER A 83 -3.21 -8.91 5.08
CA SER A 83 -4.16 -9.03 3.98
C SER A 83 -3.51 -9.67 2.77
N TYR A 84 -4.29 -10.47 2.06
CA TYR A 84 -3.94 -10.96 0.73
C TYR A 84 -4.85 -10.24 -0.25
N VAL A 85 -4.23 -9.54 -1.20
CA VAL A 85 -4.96 -8.62 -2.06
C VAL A 85 -4.71 -8.93 -3.54
N ARG A 86 -5.67 -8.52 -4.37
CA ARG A 86 -5.52 -8.46 -5.81
C ARG A 86 -5.31 -6.99 -6.18
N VAL A 87 -4.24 -6.71 -6.91
CA VAL A 87 -3.90 -5.36 -7.34
C VAL A 87 -4.14 -5.25 -8.83
N THR A 88 -4.87 -4.21 -9.24
CA THR A 88 -5.11 -3.92 -10.64
C THR A 88 -4.82 -2.46 -10.93
N GLY A 89 -4.48 -2.16 -12.18
CA GLY A 89 -4.23 -0.80 -12.61
C GLY A 89 -3.71 -0.76 -14.02
N THR A 90 -3.68 0.44 -14.60
CA THR A 90 -3.16 0.69 -15.95
C THR A 90 -1.95 1.61 -15.83
N HIS A 91 -0.84 1.18 -16.43
CA HIS A 91 0.44 1.89 -16.34
C HIS A 91 0.43 3.13 -17.22
N ARG A 92 0.14 4.28 -16.63
CA ARG A 92 0.00 5.55 -17.36
C ARG A 92 0.97 6.63 -16.88
N GLY A 93 1.74 6.36 -15.84
CA GLY A 93 2.77 7.27 -15.35
C GLY A 93 4.08 6.54 -15.13
N PRO A 94 5.18 7.24 -14.90
CA PRO A 94 6.48 6.59 -14.69
C PRO A 94 6.45 5.70 -13.45
N LEU A 95 7.14 4.56 -13.53
CA LEU A 95 7.27 3.63 -12.41
C LEU A 95 8.75 3.30 -12.26
N TYR A 96 9.33 3.66 -11.12
CA TYR A 96 10.74 3.38 -10.82
C TYR A 96 11.68 3.86 -11.96
N GLY A 97 11.38 5.03 -12.53
CA GLY A 97 12.17 5.57 -13.63
C GLY A 97 11.83 5.00 -15.00
N MET A 98 10.88 4.09 -15.09
CA MET A 98 10.46 3.48 -16.37
C MET A 98 9.30 4.25 -16.98
N GLU A 99 9.34 4.42 -18.30
CA GLU A 99 8.28 5.09 -19.05
C GLU A 99 6.97 4.32 -18.98
N PRO A 100 5.82 5.00 -18.99
CA PRO A 100 4.52 4.31 -18.97
C PRO A 100 4.34 3.45 -20.22
N THR A 101 3.85 2.23 -20.01
CA THR A 101 3.64 1.25 -21.09
C THR A 101 2.21 1.26 -21.63
N GLY A 102 1.28 1.85 -20.89
CA GLY A 102 -0.15 1.80 -21.24
C GLY A 102 -0.79 0.45 -20.98
N ARG A 103 -0.04 -0.51 -20.42
CA ARG A 103 -0.53 -1.87 -20.20
C ARG A 103 -1.24 -1.98 -18.85
N HIS A 104 -2.15 -2.96 -18.78
CA HIS A 104 -2.90 -3.25 -17.57
C HIS A 104 -2.17 -4.31 -16.76
N VAL A 105 -2.16 -4.15 -15.44
CA VAL A 105 -1.60 -5.15 -14.53
C VAL A 105 -2.70 -5.74 -13.64
N ASP A 106 -2.51 -7.00 -13.28
CA ASP A 106 -3.42 -7.74 -12.42
C ASP A 106 -2.58 -8.81 -11.71
N TYR A 107 -2.23 -8.53 -10.45
CA TYR A 107 -1.34 -9.44 -9.71
C TYR A 107 -1.74 -9.45 -8.24
N ASN A 108 -1.19 -10.41 -7.50
CA ASN A 108 -1.48 -10.55 -6.07
C ASN A 108 -0.34 -10.03 -5.22
N ALA A 109 -0.69 -9.55 -4.05
CA ALA A 109 0.26 -9.07 -3.07
C ALA A 109 -0.21 -9.44 -1.68
N MET A 110 0.72 -9.42 -0.74
CA MET A 110 0.42 -9.69 0.66
C MET A 110 1.08 -8.60 1.49
N GLY A 111 0.36 -8.07 2.47
CA GLY A 111 0.88 -7.03 3.32
C GLY A 111 0.46 -7.23 4.76
N ALA A 112 1.32 -6.77 5.67
CA ALA A 112 1.05 -6.80 7.09
C ALA A 112 1.30 -5.43 7.68
N LEU A 113 0.44 -5.03 8.61
CA LEU A 113 0.57 -3.79 9.34
C LEU A 113 0.54 -4.08 10.83
N ARG A 114 1.37 -3.38 11.59
CA ARG A 114 1.29 -3.34 13.04
C ARG A 114 0.70 -1.99 13.42
N PHE A 115 -0.18 -1.99 14.40
CA PHE A 115 -0.92 -0.81 14.83
C PHE A 115 -0.60 -0.46 16.28
N ALA A 116 -0.62 0.84 16.57
CA ALA A 116 -0.54 1.37 17.93
C ALA A 116 -1.36 2.64 17.98
N SER A 117 -2.21 2.78 18.99
CA SER A 117 -3.06 3.95 19.19
C SER A 117 -3.89 4.33 17.95
N GLY A 118 -4.42 3.31 17.28
CA GLY A 118 -5.29 3.52 16.12
C GLY A 118 -4.57 3.91 14.84
N MET A 119 -3.23 3.79 14.81
CA MET A 119 -2.43 4.17 13.65
C MET A 119 -1.53 3.01 13.22
N ALA A 120 -1.28 2.91 11.92
CA ALA A 120 -0.28 1.98 11.39
C ALA A 120 1.10 2.52 11.74
N VAL A 121 1.92 1.67 12.36
CA VAL A 121 3.26 2.08 12.81
C VAL A 121 4.38 1.29 12.17
N GLU A 122 4.05 0.17 11.51
CA GLU A 122 5.07 -0.67 10.88
C GLU A 122 4.44 -1.51 9.78
N ARG A 123 5.17 -1.73 8.69
CA ARG A 123 4.66 -2.45 7.51
C ARG A 123 5.66 -3.44 6.97
N TRP A 124 5.16 -4.62 6.58
CA TRP A 124 5.87 -5.62 5.79
C TRP A 124 5.01 -5.94 4.58
N GLY A 125 5.62 -6.39 3.48
CA GLY A 125 4.81 -6.80 2.35
C GLY A 125 5.63 -7.31 1.20
N PHE A 126 4.97 -8.11 0.35
CA PHE A 126 5.51 -8.64 -0.89
C PHE A 126 4.41 -8.64 -1.93
N GLY A 127 4.78 -8.25 -3.15
CA GLY A 127 3.90 -8.39 -4.29
C GLY A 127 4.52 -9.34 -5.30
N ASP A 128 3.69 -9.87 -6.20
CA ASP A 128 4.18 -10.68 -7.32
C ASP A 128 4.76 -9.72 -8.38
N SER A 129 5.94 -9.18 -8.07
CA SER A 129 6.59 -8.22 -8.95
C SER A 129 7.01 -8.85 -10.28
N ALA A 130 7.31 -10.15 -10.29
CA ALA A 130 7.62 -10.84 -11.53
C ALA A 130 6.43 -10.84 -12.48
N ALA A 131 5.23 -11.13 -11.95
CA ALA A 131 4.01 -11.09 -12.75
C ALA A 131 3.74 -9.68 -13.27
N MET A 132 3.91 -8.67 -12.40
CA MET A 132 3.71 -7.27 -12.78
C MET A 132 4.65 -6.88 -13.93
N MET A 133 5.94 -7.18 -13.79
CA MET A 133 6.95 -6.82 -14.81
C MET A 133 6.66 -7.52 -16.13
N GLN A 134 6.25 -8.79 -16.06
CA GLN A 134 5.89 -9.55 -17.26
C GLN A 134 4.67 -8.94 -17.97
N GLN A 135 3.65 -8.57 -17.20
CA GLN A 135 2.44 -7.94 -17.74
C GLN A 135 2.74 -6.58 -18.37
N LEU A 136 3.70 -5.86 -17.81
CA LEU A 136 4.13 -4.58 -18.37
C LEU A 136 5.02 -4.74 -19.60
N GLY A 137 5.44 -5.97 -19.90
CA GLY A 137 6.31 -6.22 -21.06
C GLY A 137 7.75 -5.83 -20.82
N LEU A 138 8.18 -5.77 -19.56
CA LEU A 138 9.54 -5.34 -19.19
C LEU A 138 10.49 -6.52 -18.97
N VAL A 139 9.98 -7.73 -19.05
CA VAL A 139 10.78 -8.96 -19.01
C VAL A 139 10.20 -9.98 -19.98
#